data_b2d073c2b2f7a393958207f188aca8bf
#
_entry.id   b2d073c2b2f7a393958207f188aca8bf
#
_cell.length_a   1.000
_cell.length_b   1.000
_cell.length_c   1.000
_cell.angle_alpha   90.00
_cell.angle_beta   90.00
_cell.angle_gamma   90.00
#
_symmetry.space_group_name_H-M   'P 1'
#
loop_
_entity.id
_entity.type
_entity.pdbx_description
1 polymer ?
#
loop_
_entity_poly.entity_id
_entity_poly.type
_entity_poly.pdbx_seq_one_letter_code
_entity_poly.pdbx_strand_id
1 'polypeptide(L)'
;MSKRYLNPTYTSLFRGGYFGDKGSGIFGKYSSDPYEGEKCASIAKNMDASISSKDKDYYTLGIKDIYLTTHTALNVRSSSNTSSSVLYTTIKNPAYSFIIKDASTINDFYKIQSEVASSDGTYSFNNTGYVSNQYVTLLNNISHPQGWKKENNYWYYYFSNGSKATGLQTIENNLYYFNTSGQMQTGWQEINGKWYYLSTGVMKIYGKTYYEGYMITGWLPLGNDWYYLNSDGSMVTGLQTVGNNFYYFNASGKMQTGWQGINNKWYYFDNGGYGQKSWQMIAGNTYYFLDNYQMATGFQEISGNTYFFSTGVMNIYGKTYYEGYMVTGWLTLGSDWYYFDNTGKRLTGLQTVGNNLFYFNDSGKMQTGWQKVSNKWYYFDDSGYGQSGWKKLGNTWFYFNSQYQMLTGWQRINGKWYYLSTGVMEIYGKTYYEGYMVTGWLQLENKWYYLKSDGSMVTGYYKVGNKTYYFNSSGVMQ
;
A
#
# COMPACT_ATOMS: atom_id res chain seq x y z
N MET A 1 13.54 13.23 -53.42
CA MET A 1 12.23 13.74 -53.84
C MET A 1 11.85 14.99 -53.07
N SER A 2 11.18 15.94 -53.75
CA SER A 2 10.79 17.19 -53.12
C SER A 2 9.70 16.95 -52.06
N LYS A 3 9.82 17.56 -50.87
CA LYS A 3 8.78 17.56 -49.83
C LYS A 3 7.38 17.89 -50.36
N ARG A 4 7.31 18.61 -51.51
CA ARG A 4 6.06 19.00 -52.16
C ARG A 4 5.22 17.82 -52.62
N TYR A 5 5.81 16.72 -53.01
CA TYR A 5 5.11 15.52 -53.50
C TYR A 5 4.67 14.61 -52.37
N LEU A 6 5.30 14.73 -51.20
CA LEU A 6 5.01 13.94 -50.02
C LEU A 6 4.08 14.65 -49.02
N ASN A 7 3.74 15.93 -49.30
CA ASN A 7 2.88 16.72 -48.44
C ASN A 7 1.40 16.51 -48.79
N PRO A 8 0.55 16.07 -47.86
CA PRO A 8 -0.90 15.90 -48.12
C PRO A 8 -1.62 17.12 -48.65
N THR A 9 -1.11 18.33 -48.41
CA THR A 9 -1.68 19.58 -48.92
C THR A 9 -1.65 19.65 -50.45
N TYR A 10 -0.81 18.88 -51.13
CA TYR A 10 -0.70 18.81 -52.58
C TYR A 10 -1.33 17.54 -53.16
N THR A 11 -2.43 17.07 -52.56
CA THR A 11 -3.12 15.84 -52.97
C THR A 11 -3.50 15.77 -54.43
N SER A 12 -3.73 16.94 -55.09
CA SER A 12 -3.98 17.01 -56.54
C SER A 12 -2.79 16.60 -57.44
N LEU A 13 -1.61 16.45 -56.84
CA LEU A 13 -0.40 15.96 -57.53
C LEU A 13 -0.21 14.47 -57.38
N PHE A 14 -1.01 13.81 -56.51
CA PHE A 14 -0.92 12.39 -56.23
C PHE A 14 -2.16 11.67 -56.74
N ARG A 15 -1.98 10.45 -57.20
CA ARG A 15 -3.08 9.56 -57.63
C ARG A 15 -3.30 8.38 -56.67
N GLY A 16 -2.76 8.41 -55.51
CA GLY A 16 -2.87 7.35 -54.53
C GLY A 16 -1.98 7.64 -53.35
N GLY A 17 -1.78 6.68 -52.45
CA GLY A 17 -1.20 6.89 -51.14
C GLY A 17 0.32 6.96 -51.07
N TYR A 18 1.10 6.29 -51.91
CA TYR A 18 2.52 6.12 -51.68
C TYR A 18 3.39 6.43 -52.88
N PHE A 19 4.62 6.82 -52.58
CA PHE A 19 5.70 6.79 -53.52
C PHE A 19 6.04 5.33 -53.88
N GLY A 20 6.05 5.01 -55.17
CA GLY A 20 6.34 3.66 -55.69
C GLY A 20 5.10 2.82 -56.03
N ASP A 21 3.90 3.28 -55.67
CA ASP A 21 2.65 2.73 -56.18
C ASP A 21 2.34 3.31 -57.57
N LYS A 22 1.83 2.51 -58.51
CA LYS A 22 1.42 2.96 -59.86
C LYS A 22 0.50 4.14 -59.85
N GLY A 23 -0.40 4.19 -58.88
CA GLY A 23 -1.38 5.23 -58.78
C GLY A 23 -0.94 6.48 -58.03
N SER A 24 0.27 6.55 -57.54
CA SER A 24 0.69 7.60 -56.62
C SER A 24 1.83 8.48 -57.13
N GLY A 25 2.09 9.54 -56.41
CA GLY A 25 3.27 10.38 -56.60
C GLY A 25 3.25 11.23 -57.82
N ILE A 26 4.26 11.08 -58.64
CA ILE A 26 4.54 11.98 -59.77
C ILE A 26 3.83 11.59 -61.07
N PHE A 27 3.24 10.40 -61.09
CA PHE A 27 2.60 9.87 -62.28
C PHE A 27 1.41 10.76 -62.72
N GLY A 28 1.28 10.94 -64.03
CA GLY A 28 0.20 11.72 -64.66
C GLY A 28 0.32 13.24 -64.52
N LYS A 29 1.29 13.71 -63.73
CA LYS A 29 1.54 15.14 -63.56
C LYS A 29 2.87 15.59 -64.15
N TYR A 30 3.89 14.74 -64.06
CA TYR A 30 5.26 15.01 -64.48
C TYR A 30 5.79 14.02 -65.51
N SER A 31 5.15 12.89 -65.65
CA SER A 31 5.52 11.88 -66.61
C SER A 31 4.29 11.37 -67.35
N SER A 32 4.44 11.18 -68.62
CA SER A 32 3.45 10.47 -69.45
C SER A 32 3.66 8.97 -69.48
N ASP A 33 4.73 8.48 -68.80
CA ASP A 33 5.00 7.08 -68.65
C ASP A 33 4.11 6.50 -67.54
N PRO A 34 3.19 5.58 -67.89
CA PRO A 34 2.27 5.00 -66.89
C PRO A 34 2.99 4.19 -65.78
N TYR A 35 4.26 3.88 -65.99
CA TYR A 35 5.06 3.04 -65.09
C TYR A 35 6.18 3.81 -64.39
N GLU A 36 6.15 5.15 -64.41
CA GLU A 36 7.19 5.97 -63.77
C GLU A 36 7.33 5.68 -62.27
N GLY A 37 6.21 5.44 -61.60
CA GLY A 37 6.22 5.10 -60.17
C GLY A 37 7.00 3.82 -59.88
N GLU A 38 6.77 2.76 -60.66
CA GLU A 38 7.48 1.48 -60.51
C GLU A 38 8.94 1.58 -60.92
N LYS A 39 9.24 2.36 -61.96
CA LYS A 39 10.63 2.61 -62.36
C LYS A 39 11.39 3.33 -61.24
N CYS A 40 10.79 4.37 -60.68
CA CYS A 40 11.37 5.07 -59.54
C CYS A 40 11.56 4.15 -58.32
N ALA A 41 10.57 3.32 -57.99
CA ALA A 41 10.65 2.37 -56.92
C ALA A 41 11.73 1.29 -57.16
N SER A 42 11.82 0.80 -58.41
CA SER A 42 12.84 -0.17 -58.84
C SER A 42 14.26 0.40 -58.73
N ILE A 43 14.44 1.62 -59.18
CA ILE A 43 15.74 2.32 -59.08
C ILE A 43 16.10 2.53 -57.59
N ALA A 44 15.17 3.04 -56.80
CA ALA A 44 15.38 3.23 -55.35
C ALA A 44 15.75 1.93 -54.66
N LYS A 45 15.05 0.83 -54.99
CA LYS A 45 15.33 -0.50 -54.41
C LYS A 45 16.70 -1.03 -54.83
N ASN A 46 17.10 -0.85 -56.06
CA ASN A 46 18.41 -1.25 -56.57
C ASN A 46 19.55 -0.41 -55.95
N MET A 47 19.29 0.88 -55.74
CA MET A 47 20.24 1.76 -55.04
C MET A 47 20.41 1.31 -53.55
N ASP A 48 19.31 1.04 -52.88
CA ASP A 48 19.31 0.52 -51.50
C ASP A 48 20.05 -0.81 -51.39
N ALA A 49 19.95 -1.68 -52.36
CA ALA A 49 20.66 -2.94 -52.38
C ALA A 49 22.19 -2.78 -52.50
N SER A 50 22.65 -1.65 -53.03
CA SER A 50 24.06 -1.31 -53.28
C SER A 50 24.69 -0.46 -52.17
N ILE A 51 23.89 0.15 -51.26
CA ILE A 51 24.37 1.01 -50.19
C ILE A 51 24.33 0.26 -48.84
N SER A 52 25.27 0.57 -47.97
CA SER A 52 25.34 -0.06 -46.64
C SER A 52 24.10 0.29 -45.79
N SER A 53 23.72 -0.63 -44.97
CA SER A 53 22.51 -0.87 -44.20
C SER A 53 21.74 0.29 -43.53
N LYS A 54 22.20 1.54 -43.56
CA LYS A 54 21.56 2.65 -42.82
C LYS A 54 20.29 3.19 -43.46
N ASP A 55 20.16 3.12 -44.78
CA ASP A 55 19.01 3.65 -45.49
C ASP A 55 17.93 2.61 -45.80
N LYS A 56 18.23 1.33 -45.61
CA LYS A 56 17.28 0.23 -45.83
C LYS A 56 16.02 0.30 -44.96
N ASP A 57 16.15 0.79 -43.76
CA ASP A 57 15.04 0.86 -42.80
C ASP A 57 14.08 2.02 -43.08
N TYR A 58 14.52 3.06 -43.78
CA TYR A 58 13.71 4.24 -44.08
C TYR A 58 12.75 4.05 -45.25
N TYR A 59 13.07 3.21 -46.21
CA TYR A 59 12.31 2.99 -47.43
C TYR A 59 11.39 1.78 -47.43
N THR A 60 11.56 0.90 -46.46
CA THR A 60 10.73 -0.32 -46.29
C THR A 60 9.40 -0.05 -45.61
N LEU A 61 9.18 1.13 -45.04
CA LEU A 61 8.02 1.49 -44.21
C LEU A 61 6.69 1.64 -44.98
N GLY A 62 6.60 1.29 -46.22
CA GLY A 62 5.37 1.44 -46.98
C GLY A 62 5.10 0.37 -48.02
N ILE A 63 6.02 -0.55 -48.22
CA ILE A 63 5.89 -1.56 -49.26
C ILE A 63 5.22 -2.81 -48.71
N LYS A 64 3.90 -2.88 -48.86
CA LYS A 64 3.11 -4.07 -48.54
C LYS A 64 3.14 -5.13 -49.63
N ASP A 65 3.51 -4.75 -50.84
CA ASP A 65 3.40 -5.59 -52.01
C ASP A 65 4.78 -6.15 -52.44
N ILE A 66 4.79 -7.28 -53.05
CA ILE A 66 5.99 -7.93 -53.57
C ILE A 66 6.28 -7.39 -54.97
N TYR A 67 7.53 -7.07 -55.24
CA TYR A 67 7.97 -6.51 -56.52
C TYR A 67 8.64 -7.56 -57.38
N LEU A 68 8.38 -7.51 -58.66
CA LEU A 68 9.07 -8.25 -59.72
C LEU A 68 9.87 -7.33 -60.60
N THR A 69 11.04 -7.74 -60.99
CA THR A 69 11.81 -7.04 -62.04
C THR A 69 11.99 -7.93 -63.26
N THR A 70 11.89 -7.35 -64.44
CA THR A 70 12.09 -8.07 -65.70
C THR A 70 13.55 -7.97 -66.15
N HIS A 71 14.02 -9.00 -66.82
CA HIS A 71 15.36 -9.01 -67.45
C HIS A 71 15.31 -8.79 -68.94
N THR A 72 14.13 -8.72 -69.53
CA THR A 72 13.91 -8.56 -70.99
C THR A 72 12.56 -7.85 -71.20
N ALA A 73 12.32 -7.45 -72.47
CA ALA A 73 10.98 -7.05 -72.87
C ALA A 73 10.03 -8.23 -72.72
N LEU A 74 8.98 -8.04 -71.89
CA LEU A 74 8.10 -9.11 -71.45
C LEU A 74 6.66 -8.81 -71.78
N ASN A 75 5.91 -9.76 -72.36
CA ASN A 75 4.50 -9.64 -72.61
C ASN A 75 3.70 -9.77 -71.29
N VAL A 76 2.91 -8.75 -71.00
CA VAL A 76 1.89 -8.82 -69.97
C VAL A 76 0.59 -9.30 -70.62
N ARG A 77 0.05 -10.37 -70.09
CA ARG A 77 -1.06 -11.12 -70.70
C ARG A 77 -2.36 -10.99 -69.95
N SER A 78 -3.45 -11.21 -70.62
CA SER A 78 -4.81 -11.15 -70.00
C SER A 78 -5.13 -12.36 -69.09
N SER A 79 -4.43 -13.46 -69.21
CA SER A 79 -4.54 -14.65 -68.36
C SER A 79 -3.22 -15.39 -68.22
N SER A 80 -3.15 -16.38 -67.31
CA SER A 80 -1.95 -17.14 -66.94
C SER A 80 -1.61 -18.24 -67.96
N ASN A 81 -1.51 -17.90 -69.25
CA ASN A 81 -1.07 -18.83 -70.28
C ASN A 81 -0.41 -18.06 -71.44
N THR A 82 0.42 -18.76 -72.26
CA THR A 82 1.17 -18.19 -73.33
C THR A 82 0.31 -17.89 -74.59
N SER A 83 -0.86 -18.46 -74.72
CA SER A 83 -1.79 -18.25 -75.83
C SER A 83 -2.81 -17.11 -75.56
N SER A 84 -2.87 -16.58 -74.34
CA SER A 84 -3.76 -15.45 -74.05
C SER A 84 -3.33 -14.16 -74.70
N SER A 85 -4.26 -13.22 -74.92
CA SER A 85 -3.98 -11.93 -75.51
C SER A 85 -2.92 -11.18 -74.73
N VAL A 86 -2.03 -10.51 -75.48
CA VAL A 86 -1.02 -9.60 -74.86
C VAL A 86 -1.71 -8.27 -74.60
N LEU A 87 -1.73 -7.82 -73.39
CA LEU A 87 -2.25 -6.52 -73.01
C LEU A 87 -1.30 -5.41 -73.40
N TYR A 88 -0.01 -5.64 -73.13
CA TYR A 88 1.11 -4.80 -73.54
C TYR A 88 2.43 -5.53 -73.41
N THR A 89 3.50 -4.97 -73.97
CA THR A 89 4.87 -5.50 -73.80
C THR A 89 5.71 -4.45 -73.05
N THR A 90 6.47 -4.91 -72.03
CA THR A 90 7.37 -4.02 -71.28
C THR A 90 8.54 -3.56 -72.14
N ILE A 91 9.12 -2.42 -71.82
CA ILE A 91 10.36 -1.98 -72.45
C ILE A 91 11.55 -2.80 -71.96
N LYS A 92 12.53 -3.01 -72.79
CA LYS A 92 13.68 -3.85 -72.54
C LYS A 92 14.69 -3.23 -71.54
N ASN A 93 14.78 -1.93 -71.53
CA ASN A 93 15.78 -1.22 -70.71
C ASN A 93 15.25 0.19 -70.35
N PRO A 94 15.25 0.61 -69.10
CA PRO A 94 15.73 -0.10 -67.91
C PRO A 94 14.81 -1.25 -67.50
N ALA A 95 15.29 -2.11 -66.56
CA ALA A 95 14.50 -3.20 -66.01
C ALA A 95 13.16 -2.72 -65.50
N TYR A 96 12.11 -3.39 -65.91
CA TYR A 96 10.74 -3.04 -65.56
C TYR A 96 10.32 -3.69 -64.25
N SER A 97 9.56 -3.00 -63.40
CA SER A 97 9.07 -3.55 -62.14
C SER A 97 7.55 -3.62 -62.10
N PHE A 98 7.03 -4.66 -61.46
CA PHE A 98 5.62 -4.85 -61.25
C PHE A 98 5.31 -5.05 -59.78
N ILE A 99 4.12 -4.68 -59.37
CA ILE A 99 3.60 -4.94 -58.03
C ILE A 99 2.77 -6.20 -58.09
N ILE A 100 3.03 -7.13 -57.19
CA ILE A 100 2.20 -8.31 -56.96
C ILE A 100 1.78 -8.37 -55.49
N LYS A 101 0.61 -8.99 -55.24
CA LYS A 101 0.07 -9.12 -53.88
C LYS A 101 0.36 -10.49 -53.27
N ASP A 102 0.78 -11.43 -54.10
CA ASP A 102 1.09 -12.80 -53.71
C ASP A 102 2.27 -13.32 -54.54
N ALA A 103 3.23 -13.94 -53.91
CA ALA A 103 4.39 -14.58 -54.56
C ALA A 103 4.07 -15.93 -55.18
N SER A 104 2.86 -16.42 -55.07
CA SER A 104 2.43 -17.65 -55.70
C SER A 104 2.23 -17.48 -57.21
N THR A 105 2.49 -18.51 -57.99
CA THR A 105 2.28 -18.55 -59.43
C THR A 105 1.03 -19.34 -59.78
N ILE A 106 0.38 -18.97 -60.88
CA ILE A 106 -0.71 -19.72 -61.52
C ILE A 106 -0.21 -20.13 -62.90
N ASN A 107 -0.06 -21.42 -63.14
CA ASN A 107 0.47 -21.94 -64.43
C ASN A 107 1.80 -21.27 -64.82
N ASP A 108 2.73 -21.14 -63.89
CA ASP A 108 4.01 -20.45 -64.08
C ASP A 108 3.94 -18.94 -64.43
N PHE A 109 2.83 -18.30 -64.09
CA PHE A 109 2.66 -16.86 -64.23
C PHE A 109 2.37 -16.22 -62.88
N TYR A 110 3.00 -15.05 -62.62
CA TYR A 110 2.62 -14.15 -61.57
C TYR A 110 1.46 -13.26 -61.98
N LYS A 111 0.49 -13.10 -61.10
CA LYS A 111 -0.58 -12.14 -61.23
C LYS A 111 -0.07 -10.78 -60.79
N ILE A 112 -0.03 -9.81 -61.71
CA ILE A 112 0.45 -8.47 -61.44
C ILE A 112 -0.70 -7.46 -61.45
N GLN A 113 -0.53 -6.34 -60.74
CA GLN A 113 -1.36 -5.17 -60.90
C GLN A 113 -0.86 -4.45 -62.15
N SER A 114 -1.70 -4.36 -63.15
CA SER A 114 -1.39 -3.77 -64.42
C SER A 114 -2.21 -2.49 -64.64
N GLU A 115 -1.54 -1.47 -65.16
CA GLU A 115 -2.18 -0.31 -65.71
C GLU A 115 -2.31 -0.42 -67.22
N VAL A 116 -3.47 -0.08 -67.72
CA VAL A 116 -3.70 0.07 -69.17
C VAL A 116 -4.16 1.49 -69.39
N ALA A 117 -3.41 2.23 -70.17
CA ALA A 117 -3.81 3.56 -70.65
C ALA A 117 -4.95 3.37 -71.65
N SER A 118 -6.08 4.08 -71.45
CA SER A 118 -7.11 4.18 -72.44
C SER A 118 -6.72 5.19 -73.48
N SER A 119 -7.34 5.10 -74.71
CA SER A 119 -7.08 5.97 -75.81
C SER A 119 -7.39 7.45 -75.52
N ASP A 120 -8.14 7.76 -74.47
CA ASP A 120 -8.47 9.08 -73.97
C ASP A 120 -7.46 9.63 -72.94
N GLY A 121 -6.37 8.89 -72.67
CA GLY A 121 -5.37 9.27 -71.65
C GLY A 121 -5.78 9.03 -70.23
N THR A 122 -6.90 8.37 -70.00
CA THR A 122 -7.26 7.91 -68.64
C THR A 122 -6.56 6.59 -68.29
N TYR A 123 -6.26 6.38 -67.01
CA TYR A 123 -5.58 5.19 -66.54
C TYR A 123 -6.48 4.44 -65.55
N SER A 124 -6.61 3.13 -65.76
CA SER A 124 -7.30 2.24 -64.84
C SER A 124 -6.31 1.42 -64.05
N PHE A 125 -6.32 1.62 -62.75
CA PHE A 125 -5.42 0.93 -61.79
C PHE A 125 -5.95 -0.43 -61.30
N ASN A 126 -7.11 -0.84 -61.78
CA ASN A 126 -7.77 -2.07 -61.34
C ASN A 126 -7.58 -3.26 -62.28
N ASN A 127 -6.82 -3.07 -63.38
CA ASN A 127 -6.57 -4.14 -64.30
C ASN A 127 -5.54 -5.13 -63.81
N THR A 128 -5.84 -6.40 -63.97
CA THR A 128 -4.93 -7.49 -63.63
C THR A 128 -4.27 -8.00 -64.88
N GLY A 129 -2.94 -8.15 -64.84
CA GLY A 129 -2.15 -8.81 -65.88
C GLY A 129 -1.43 -10.05 -65.33
N TYR A 130 -0.84 -10.79 -66.25
CA TYR A 130 -0.07 -11.99 -65.91
C TYR A 130 1.27 -11.94 -66.65
N VAL A 131 2.36 -12.20 -65.90
CA VAL A 131 3.74 -12.28 -66.43
C VAL A 131 4.35 -13.63 -66.10
N SER A 132 5.09 -14.18 -67.06
CA SER A 132 5.77 -15.48 -66.82
C SER A 132 6.84 -15.33 -65.77
N ASN A 133 6.89 -16.29 -64.81
CA ASN A 133 7.88 -16.36 -63.76
C ASN A 133 9.31 -16.60 -64.29
N GLN A 134 9.43 -17.14 -65.49
CA GLN A 134 10.71 -17.48 -66.10
C GLN A 134 11.59 -16.23 -66.40
N TYR A 135 10.97 -15.06 -66.63
CA TYR A 135 11.69 -13.86 -67.06
C TYR A 135 11.63 -12.71 -66.02
N VAL A 136 11.27 -13.05 -64.80
CA VAL A 136 11.16 -12.04 -63.73
C VAL A 136 11.86 -12.57 -62.48
N THR A 137 12.36 -11.65 -61.66
CA THR A 137 12.95 -11.95 -60.35
C THR A 137 12.15 -11.26 -59.25
N LEU A 138 11.81 -11.95 -58.19
CA LEU A 138 11.22 -11.40 -57.00
C LEU A 138 12.23 -10.54 -56.23
N LEU A 139 11.98 -9.24 -56.12
CA LEU A 139 12.90 -8.32 -55.44
C LEU A 139 12.76 -8.36 -53.94
N ASN A 140 11.60 -8.73 -53.42
CA ASN A 140 11.32 -8.75 -51.98
C ASN A 140 11.50 -10.15 -51.33
N ASN A 141 12.04 -11.11 -52.06
CA ASN A 141 12.34 -12.43 -51.55
C ASN A 141 13.69 -12.43 -50.79
N ILE A 142 13.95 -11.35 -50.07
CA ILE A 142 15.03 -11.35 -49.08
C ILE A 142 14.49 -12.08 -47.89
N SER A 143 15.05 -13.21 -47.55
CA SER A 143 14.80 -13.84 -46.27
C SER A 143 15.31 -12.90 -45.18
N HIS A 144 14.44 -12.04 -44.67
CA HIS A 144 14.76 -11.22 -43.51
C HIS A 144 15.08 -12.11 -42.35
N PRO A 145 16.08 -11.80 -41.53
CA PRO A 145 16.27 -12.51 -40.30
C PRO A 145 14.95 -12.45 -39.51
N GLN A 146 14.46 -13.61 -39.11
CA GLN A 146 13.24 -13.76 -38.32
C GLN A 146 13.57 -14.46 -37.02
N GLY A 147 12.91 -14.07 -35.94
CA GLY A 147 13.11 -14.65 -34.62
C GLY A 147 14.35 -14.09 -33.90
N TRP A 148 14.80 -14.84 -32.91
CA TRP A 148 15.91 -14.47 -32.06
C TRP A 148 17.26 -14.58 -32.79
N LYS A 149 18.08 -13.50 -32.69
CA LYS A 149 19.46 -13.48 -33.17
C LYS A 149 20.38 -12.79 -32.19
N LYS A 150 21.58 -13.33 -32.02
CA LYS A 150 22.65 -12.75 -31.24
C LYS A 150 23.67 -12.10 -32.15
N GLU A 151 23.87 -10.79 -32.02
CA GLU A 151 24.80 -9.99 -32.81
C GLU A 151 25.65 -9.12 -31.88
N ASN A 152 26.98 -9.16 -31.99
CA ASN A 152 27.87 -8.36 -31.14
C ASN A 152 27.59 -8.49 -29.64
N ASN A 153 27.31 -9.70 -29.16
CA ASN A 153 26.96 -10.05 -27.77
C ASN A 153 25.59 -9.56 -27.29
N TYR A 154 24.78 -8.92 -28.12
CA TYR A 154 23.41 -8.52 -27.81
C TYR A 154 22.40 -9.42 -28.50
N TRP A 155 21.28 -9.69 -27.80
CA TRP A 155 20.15 -10.37 -28.38
C TRP A 155 19.21 -9.37 -29.04
N TYR A 156 18.71 -9.73 -30.25
CA TYR A 156 17.70 -9.03 -31.03
C TYR A 156 16.59 -9.99 -31.38
N TYR A 157 15.37 -9.45 -31.51
CA TYR A 157 14.27 -10.19 -32.10
C TYR A 157 13.79 -9.50 -33.36
N TYR A 158 13.74 -10.26 -34.43
CA TYR A 158 13.31 -9.78 -35.73
C TYR A 158 11.91 -10.29 -36.05
N PHE A 159 11.00 -9.39 -36.40
CA PHE A 159 9.70 -9.74 -36.92
C PHE A 159 9.79 -10.27 -38.34
N SER A 160 8.68 -10.90 -38.84
CA SER A 160 8.64 -11.47 -40.20
C SER A 160 8.92 -10.46 -41.33
N ASN A 161 8.68 -9.19 -41.06
CA ASN A 161 9.01 -8.09 -41.99
C ASN A 161 10.46 -7.63 -41.90
N GLY A 162 11.30 -8.27 -41.10
CA GLY A 162 12.72 -7.92 -40.93
C GLY A 162 12.99 -6.77 -39.95
N SER A 163 11.96 -6.14 -39.37
CA SER A 163 12.16 -5.08 -38.42
C SER A 163 12.59 -5.65 -37.04
N LYS A 164 13.44 -4.91 -36.34
CA LYS A 164 13.83 -5.24 -34.95
C LYS A 164 12.74 -4.88 -33.96
N ALA A 165 12.56 -5.71 -32.96
CA ALA A 165 11.75 -5.39 -31.80
C ALA A 165 12.36 -4.23 -31.03
N THR A 166 11.51 -3.27 -30.57
CA THR A 166 11.89 -2.16 -29.69
C THR A 166 10.81 -1.96 -28.63
N GLY A 167 11.16 -1.40 -27.48
CA GLY A 167 10.24 -1.22 -26.37
C GLY A 167 9.82 -2.54 -25.71
N LEU A 168 8.67 -2.52 -25.06
CA LEU A 168 8.08 -3.72 -24.44
C LEU A 168 7.44 -4.60 -25.51
N GLN A 169 7.83 -5.87 -25.57
CA GLN A 169 7.33 -6.84 -26.55
C GLN A 169 6.97 -8.16 -25.87
N THR A 170 5.80 -8.69 -26.19
CA THR A 170 5.42 -10.05 -25.80
C THR A 170 5.82 -11.02 -26.91
N ILE A 171 6.74 -11.92 -26.60
CA ILE A 171 7.25 -12.94 -27.54
C ILE A 171 7.05 -14.31 -26.86
N GLU A 172 6.32 -15.20 -27.50
CA GLU A 172 6.02 -16.55 -26.98
C GLU A 172 5.49 -16.53 -25.53
N ASN A 173 4.54 -15.63 -25.27
CA ASN A 173 3.89 -15.41 -23.96
C ASN A 173 4.82 -14.88 -22.86
N ASN A 174 6.04 -14.45 -23.18
CA ASN A 174 6.96 -13.81 -22.26
C ASN A 174 7.19 -12.36 -22.65
N LEU A 175 7.24 -11.49 -21.65
CA LEU A 175 7.47 -10.05 -21.85
C LEU A 175 8.97 -9.75 -21.80
N TYR A 176 9.44 -9.00 -22.78
CA TYR A 176 10.83 -8.54 -22.93
C TYR A 176 10.85 -7.03 -23.10
N TYR A 177 11.99 -6.44 -22.87
CA TYR A 177 12.26 -5.06 -23.19
C TYR A 177 13.48 -4.91 -24.09
N PHE A 178 13.30 -4.14 -25.16
CA PHE A 178 14.35 -3.80 -26.12
C PHE A 178 14.58 -2.30 -26.11
N ASN A 179 15.82 -1.86 -26.11
CA ASN A 179 16.12 -0.44 -26.25
C ASN A 179 15.79 0.07 -27.65
N THR A 180 16.00 1.37 -27.89
CA THR A 180 15.73 2.02 -29.20
C THR A 180 16.57 1.48 -30.35
N SER A 181 17.71 0.83 -30.05
CA SER A 181 18.54 0.15 -31.04
C SER A 181 18.13 -1.32 -31.29
N GLY A 182 17.05 -1.78 -30.63
CA GLY A 182 16.54 -3.15 -30.73
C GLY A 182 17.32 -4.17 -29.90
N GLN A 183 18.21 -3.75 -29.01
CA GLN A 183 18.95 -4.65 -28.13
C GLN A 183 18.08 -5.07 -26.94
N MET A 184 17.93 -6.39 -26.73
CA MET A 184 17.25 -6.93 -25.56
C MET A 184 17.95 -6.48 -24.28
N GLN A 185 17.18 -5.99 -23.32
CA GLN A 185 17.69 -5.52 -22.03
C GLN A 185 17.54 -6.59 -20.95
N THR A 186 18.43 -6.54 -19.94
CA THR A 186 18.42 -7.40 -18.77
C THR A 186 18.67 -6.58 -17.51
N GLY A 187 18.40 -7.15 -16.32
CA GLY A 187 18.55 -6.46 -15.06
C GLY A 187 17.46 -5.39 -14.84
N TRP A 188 17.75 -4.43 -13.99
CA TRP A 188 16.83 -3.33 -13.69
C TRP A 188 16.72 -2.36 -14.86
N GLN A 189 15.48 -2.06 -15.27
CA GLN A 189 15.16 -1.10 -16.33
C GLN A 189 14.05 -0.15 -15.86
N GLU A 190 14.26 1.14 -16.05
CA GLU A 190 13.22 2.15 -15.85
C GLU A 190 12.49 2.41 -17.17
N ILE A 191 11.20 2.15 -17.19
CA ILE A 191 10.37 2.29 -18.39
C ILE A 191 9.14 3.14 -18.01
N ASN A 192 9.00 4.31 -18.63
CA ASN A 192 7.90 5.25 -18.36
C ASN A 192 7.74 5.58 -16.85
N GLY A 193 8.84 5.79 -16.13
CA GLY A 193 8.85 6.13 -14.71
C GLY A 193 8.54 4.97 -13.75
N LYS A 194 8.49 3.73 -14.24
CA LYS A 194 8.36 2.53 -13.44
C LYS A 194 9.58 1.63 -13.59
N TRP A 195 10.00 0.97 -12.52
CA TRP A 195 11.10 0.01 -12.53
C TRP A 195 10.60 -1.40 -12.79
N TYR A 196 11.35 -2.13 -13.61
CA TYR A 196 11.11 -3.52 -14.00
C TYR A 196 12.40 -4.31 -13.87
N TYR A 197 12.31 -5.60 -13.69
CA TYR A 197 13.49 -6.47 -13.69
C TYR A 197 13.36 -7.54 -14.76
N LEU A 198 14.33 -7.54 -15.69
CA LEU A 198 14.46 -8.54 -16.74
C LEU A 198 15.56 -9.53 -16.30
N SER A 199 15.28 -10.81 -16.39
CA SER A 199 16.23 -11.86 -15.97
C SER A 199 17.58 -11.71 -16.64
N THR A 200 18.66 -11.76 -15.86
CA THR A 200 20.04 -11.63 -16.34
C THR A 200 20.64 -12.95 -16.83
N GLY A 201 19.85 -14.01 -16.80
CA GLY A 201 20.23 -15.35 -17.20
C GLY A 201 19.11 -16.32 -16.82
N VAL A 202 19.44 -17.59 -16.62
CA VAL A 202 18.47 -18.58 -16.13
C VAL A 202 18.29 -18.41 -14.63
N MET A 203 17.10 -17.95 -14.20
CA MET A 203 16.73 -17.79 -12.80
C MET A 203 15.58 -18.73 -12.45
N LYS A 204 15.69 -19.45 -11.34
CA LYS A 204 14.62 -20.27 -10.78
C LYS A 204 14.09 -19.62 -9.52
N ILE A 205 12.84 -19.16 -9.56
CA ILE A 205 12.20 -18.43 -8.45
C ILE A 205 10.85 -19.10 -8.17
N TYR A 206 10.69 -19.65 -6.96
CA TYR A 206 9.46 -20.35 -6.53
C TYR A 206 8.94 -21.39 -7.56
N GLY A 207 9.85 -22.19 -8.11
CA GLY A 207 9.53 -23.25 -9.06
C GLY A 207 9.28 -22.78 -10.49
N LYS A 208 9.22 -21.49 -10.76
CA LYS A 208 9.15 -20.90 -12.11
C LYS A 208 10.55 -20.62 -12.63
N THR A 209 10.80 -21.00 -13.88
CA THR A 209 12.06 -20.72 -14.56
C THR A 209 11.89 -19.50 -15.45
N TYR A 210 12.76 -18.52 -15.26
CA TYR A 210 12.89 -17.34 -16.11
C TYR A 210 14.20 -17.47 -16.91
N TYR A 211 14.10 -17.32 -18.21
CA TYR A 211 15.28 -17.28 -19.09
C TYR A 211 15.73 -15.84 -19.26
N GLU A 212 16.94 -15.67 -19.79
CA GLU A 212 17.55 -14.35 -20.04
C GLU A 212 16.59 -13.41 -20.77
N GLY A 213 16.41 -12.20 -20.27
CA GLY A 213 15.53 -11.19 -20.82
C GLY A 213 14.05 -11.29 -20.42
N TYR A 214 13.62 -12.40 -19.76
CA TYR A 214 12.22 -12.51 -19.31
C TYR A 214 11.92 -11.50 -18.21
N MET A 215 10.85 -10.75 -18.35
CA MET A 215 10.36 -9.87 -17.29
C MET A 215 9.88 -10.70 -16.11
N ILE A 216 10.36 -10.37 -14.92
CA ILE A 216 10.02 -11.06 -13.68
C ILE A 216 8.75 -10.43 -13.09
N THR A 217 7.89 -11.27 -12.51
CA THR A 217 6.69 -10.88 -11.76
C THR A 217 6.67 -11.63 -10.43
N GLY A 218 6.05 -11.04 -9.41
CA GLY A 218 6.00 -11.61 -8.06
C GLY A 218 7.28 -11.35 -7.27
N TRP A 219 7.60 -12.24 -6.33
CA TRP A 219 8.76 -12.12 -5.46
C TRP A 219 10.07 -12.32 -6.22
N LEU A 220 11.00 -11.41 -5.99
CA LEU A 220 12.34 -11.44 -6.58
C LEU A 220 13.42 -11.33 -5.50
N PRO A 221 14.12 -12.42 -5.18
CA PRO A 221 15.31 -12.38 -4.34
C PRO A 221 16.55 -11.99 -5.18
N LEU A 222 17.26 -10.96 -4.73
CA LEU A 222 18.54 -10.54 -5.30
C LEU A 222 19.59 -10.40 -4.19
N GLY A 223 20.44 -11.39 -4.04
CA GLY A 223 21.38 -11.47 -2.91
C GLY A 223 20.61 -11.59 -1.59
N ASN A 224 20.80 -10.63 -0.67
CA ASN A 224 20.10 -10.58 0.61
C ASN A 224 18.83 -9.72 0.55
N ASP A 225 18.56 -9.07 -0.55
CA ASP A 225 17.45 -8.16 -0.73
C ASP A 225 16.26 -8.85 -1.40
N TRP A 226 15.06 -8.49 -0.96
CA TRP A 226 13.81 -8.96 -1.54
C TRP A 226 13.04 -7.82 -2.17
N TYR A 227 12.48 -8.07 -3.33
CA TYR A 227 11.64 -7.15 -4.09
C TYR A 227 10.33 -7.82 -4.45
N TYR A 228 9.33 -7.03 -4.76
CA TYR A 228 8.08 -7.55 -5.32
C TYR A 228 7.73 -6.78 -6.60
N LEU A 229 7.44 -7.52 -7.66
CA LEU A 229 7.02 -7.00 -8.96
C LEU A 229 5.55 -7.36 -9.16
N ASN A 230 4.73 -6.38 -9.51
CA ASN A 230 3.31 -6.58 -9.82
C ASN A 230 3.12 -7.56 -10.99
N SER A 231 1.87 -7.90 -11.28
CA SER A 231 1.51 -8.74 -12.44
C SER A 231 1.89 -8.09 -13.78
N ASP A 232 2.00 -6.75 -13.84
CA ASP A 232 2.49 -6.00 -15.01
C ASP A 232 4.03 -5.91 -15.04
N GLY A 233 4.74 -6.51 -14.08
CA GLY A 233 6.19 -6.48 -13.94
C GLY A 233 6.73 -5.25 -13.22
N SER A 234 5.90 -4.26 -12.87
CA SER A 234 6.37 -3.05 -12.20
C SER A 234 6.74 -3.30 -10.74
N MET A 235 7.88 -2.76 -10.31
CA MET A 235 8.37 -2.83 -8.94
C MET A 235 7.46 -2.05 -7.98
N VAL A 236 7.14 -2.64 -6.83
CA VAL A 236 6.38 -1.96 -5.78
C VAL A 236 7.29 -1.20 -4.81
N THR A 237 6.73 -0.15 -4.22
CA THR A 237 7.34 0.65 -3.13
C THR A 237 6.28 1.00 -2.09
N GLY A 238 6.72 1.43 -0.90
CA GLY A 238 5.82 1.81 0.18
C GLY A 238 5.18 0.63 0.89
N LEU A 239 4.09 0.91 1.60
CA LEU A 239 3.29 -0.11 2.30
C LEU A 239 2.42 -0.87 1.30
N GLN A 240 2.52 -2.19 1.30
CA GLN A 240 1.84 -3.06 0.34
C GLN A 240 1.25 -4.30 1.01
N THR A 241 0.08 -4.70 0.55
CA THR A 241 -0.48 -6.02 0.88
C THR A 241 -0.21 -6.96 -0.28
N VAL A 242 0.55 -8.02 -0.03
CA VAL A 242 0.87 -9.06 -1.00
C VAL A 242 0.30 -10.38 -0.50
N GLY A 243 -0.69 -10.90 -1.21
CA GLY A 243 -1.50 -11.99 -0.70
C GLY A 243 -2.27 -11.56 0.56
N ASN A 244 -2.08 -12.28 1.67
CA ASN A 244 -2.71 -11.98 2.95
C ASN A 244 -1.79 -11.24 3.92
N ASN A 245 -0.57 -10.89 3.51
CA ASN A 245 0.44 -10.32 4.37
C ASN A 245 0.77 -8.88 4.00
N PHE A 246 1.13 -8.10 4.99
CA PHE A 246 1.46 -6.69 4.87
C PHE A 246 2.98 -6.49 4.91
N TYR A 247 3.52 -5.70 4.00
CA TYR A 247 4.95 -5.46 3.83
C TYR A 247 5.25 -3.99 3.65
N TYR A 248 6.50 -3.63 3.87
CA TYR A 248 7.03 -2.32 3.50
C TYR A 248 8.23 -2.47 2.58
N PHE A 249 8.17 -1.78 1.46
CA PHE A 249 9.26 -1.66 0.50
C PHE A 249 9.76 -0.21 0.51
N ASN A 250 11.06 0.00 0.69
CA ASN A 250 11.61 1.35 0.66
C ASN A 250 11.53 1.97 -0.75
N ALA A 251 12.01 3.21 -0.92
CA ALA A 251 11.99 3.91 -2.21
C ALA A 251 12.77 3.19 -3.33
N SER A 252 13.74 2.33 -2.97
CA SER A 252 14.47 1.49 -3.93
C SER A 252 13.80 0.14 -4.17
N GLY A 253 12.58 -0.08 -3.66
CA GLY A 253 11.84 -1.34 -3.80
C GLY A 253 12.30 -2.48 -2.90
N LYS A 254 13.26 -2.27 -2.00
CA LYS A 254 13.74 -3.31 -1.09
C LYS A 254 12.77 -3.52 0.06
N MET A 255 12.35 -4.77 0.29
CA MET A 255 11.56 -5.15 1.46
C MET A 255 12.30 -4.82 2.75
N GLN A 256 11.60 -4.23 3.70
CA GLN A 256 12.16 -3.83 4.98
C GLN A 256 11.68 -4.74 6.11
N THR A 257 12.53 -4.90 7.14
CA THR A 257 12.26 -5.63 8.37
C THR A 257 12.52 -4.74 9.58
N GLY A 258 12.10 -5.18 10.77
CA GLY A 258 12.27 -4.42 12.01
C GLY A 258 11.35 -3.20 12.10
N TRP A 259 11.77 -2.23 12.90
CA TRP A 259 11.02 -1.00 13.12
C TRP A 259 11.11 -0.05 11.92
N GLN A 260 9.95 0.42 11.47
CA GLN A 260 9.84 1.38 10.35
C GLN A 260 8.93 2.56 10.73
N GLY A 261 9.51 3.77 10.69
CA GLY A 261 8.77 5.02 10.87
C GLY A 261 8.30 5.55 9.52
N ILE A 262 7.00 5.54 9.28
CA ILE A 262 6.41 5.93 8.00
C ILE A 262 5.29 6.94 8.27
N ASN A 263 5.37 8.14 7.71
CA ASN A 263 4.38 9.21 7.89
C ASN A 263 4.05 9.47 9.37
N ASN A 264 5.07 9.59 10.22
CA ASN A 264 4.95 9.78 11.67
C ASN A 264 4.19 8.66 12.41
N LYS A 265 4.14 7.48 11.84
CA LYS A 265 3.59 6.26 12.47
C LYS A 265 4.65 5.17 12.49
N TRP A 266 4.67 4.39 13.58
CA TRP A 266 5.58 3.27 13.71
C TRP A 266 4.88 1.96 13.32
N TYR A 267 5.64 1.13 12.63
CA TYR A 267 5.29 -0.22 12.21
C TYR A 267 6.43 -1.17 12.60
N TYR A 268 6.12 -2.41 12.78
CA TYR A 268 7.14 -3.44 12.98
C TYR A 268 6.91 -4.59 12.00
N PHE A 269 7.99 -4.97 11.31
CA PHE A 269 8.01 -6.08 10.38
C PHE A 269 8.97 -7.14 10.91
N ASP A 270 8.53 -8.39 11.00
CA ASP A 270 9.40 -9.47 11.47
C ASP A 270 10.53 -9.79 10.45
N ASN A 271 11.33 -10.81 10.75
CA ASN A 271 12.44 -11.20 9.88
C ASN A 271 12.01 -11.72 8.49
N GLY A 272 10.74 -12.11 8.34
CA GLY A 272 10.14 -12.46 7.04
C GLY A 272 9.55 -11.26 6.30
N GLY A 273 9.64 -10.06 6.88
CA GLY A 273 9.04 -8.83 6.35
C GLY A 273 7.55 -8.70 6.63
N TYR A 274 6.95 -9.56 7.46
CA TYR A 274 5.52 -9.52 7.76
C TYR A 274 5.21 -8.43 8.78
N GLY A 275 4.32 -7.51 8.43
CA GLY A 275 3.81 -6.49 9.33
C GLY A 275 3.06 -7.11 10.51
N GLN A 276 3.35 -6.65 11.71
CA GLN A 276 2.81 -7.21 12.95
C GLN A 276 1.49 -6.54 13.35
N LYS A 277 0.60 -7.32 13.95
CA LYS A 277 -0.68 -6.91 14.55
C LYS A 277 -0.80 -7.42 15.96
N SER A 278 -1.76 -6.84 16.73
CA SER A 278 -2.09 -7.31 18.08
C SER A 278 -0.90 -7.19 19.03
N TRP A 279 -0.88 -7.98 20.08
CA TRP A 279 0.15 -7.99 21.11
C TRP A 279 1.47 -8.54 20.58
N GLN A 280 2.56 -7.79 20.79
CA GLN A 280 3.90 -8.20 20.43
C GLN A 280 4.87 -7.92 21.57
N MET A 281 5.77 -8.86 21.83
CA MET A 281 6.90 -8.69 22.74
C MET A 281 8.16 -8.51 21.88
N ILE A 282 8.73 -7.32 21.89
CA ILE A 282 9.90 -6.98 21.08
C ILE A 282 10.98 -6.45 22.02
N ALA A 283 12.14 -7.09 22.01
CA ALA A 283 13.28 -6.75 22.87
C ALA A 283 12.89 -6.59 24.36
N GLY A 284 12.03 -7.49 24.88
CA GLY A 284 11.60 -7.50 26.28
C GLY A 284 10.53 -6.48 26.67
N ASN A 285 10.01 -5.70 25.72
CA ASN A 285 8.93 -4.74 25.94
C ASN A 285 7.67 -5.15 25.19
N THR A 286 6.51 -4.89 25.81
CA THR A 286 5.22 -5.22 25.24
C THR A 286 4.66 -4.03 24.46
N TYR A 287 4.22 -4.31 23.24
CA TYR A 287 3.58 -3.37 22.33
C TYR A 287 2.23 -3.92 21.87
N TYR A 288 1.43 -3.06 21.33
CA TYR A 288 0.21 -3.45 20.62
C TYR A 288 0.17 -2.77 19.26
N PHE A 289 -0.12 -3.55 18.23
CA PHE A 289 -0.31 -3.04 16.87
C PHE A 289 -1.78 -3.17 16.49
N LEU A 290 -2.34 -2.06 16.00
CA LEU A 290 -3.72 -1.95 15.57
C LEU A 290 -3.99 -2.82 14.32
N ASP A 291 -5.25 -2.96 13.93
CA ASP A 291 -5.64 -3.72 12.75
C ASP A 291 -5.07 -3.16 11.44
N ASN A 292 -4.72 -1.89 11.43
CA ASN A 292 -4.01 -1.22 10.33
C ASN A 292 -2.48 -1.32 10.44
N TYR A 293 -1.95 -2.20 11.30
CA TYR A 293 -0.53 -2.46 11.56
C TYR A 293 0.24 -1.31 12.24
N GLN A 294 -0.41 -0.21 12.59
CA GLN A 294 0.24 0.89 13.30
C GLN A 294 0.45 0.55 14.76
N MET A 295 1.61 0.91 15.31
CA MET A 295 1.89 0.81 16.74
C MET A 295 0.92 1.70 17.52
N ALA A 296 0.29 1.14 18.54
CA ALA A 296 -0.61 1.86 19.43
C ALA A 296 0.17 2.77 20.39
N THR A 297 -0.39 3.95 20.66
CA THR A 297 0.07 4.90 21.68
C THR A 297 -1.13 5.46 22.44
N GLY A 298 -0.91 5.98 23.67
CA GLY A 298 -1.98 6.49 24.50
C GLY A 298 -2.90 5.41 25.05
N PHE A 299 -4.09 5.80 25.46
CA PHE A 299 -5.11 4.86 25.94
C PHE A 299 -5.69 4.05 24.80
N GLN A 300 -5.79 2.73 25.02
CA GLN A 300 -6.39 1.77 24.09
C GLN A 300 -7.34 0.84 24.83
N GLU A 301 -8.53 0.66 24.26
CA GLU A 301 -9.49 -0.35 24.70
C GLU A 301 -9.25 -1.64 23.90
N ILE A 302 -8.82 -2.70 24.60
CA ILE A 302 -8.49 -3.99 23.98
C ILE A 302 -9.22 -5.09 24.74
N SER A 303 -10.13 -5.77 24.07
CA SER A 303 -10.93 -6.87 24.67
C SER A 303 -11.61 -6.46 25.98
N GLY A 304 -12.20 -5.26 26.03
CA GLY A 304 -12.95 -4.75 27.19
C GLY A 304 -12.07 -4.30 28.37
N ASN A 305 -10.77 -4.18 28.19
CA ASN A 305 -9.85 -3.63 29.17
C ASN A 305 -9.13 -2.41 28.58
N THR A 306 -8.85 -1.42 29.41
CA THR A 306 -8.07 -0.24 29.02
C THR A 306 -6.59 -0.46 29.34
N TYR A 307 -5.75 -0.12 28.40
CA TYR A 307 -4.28 -0.11 28.51
C TYR A 307 -3.76 1.27 28.18
N PHE A 308 -2.53 1.56 28.58
CA PHE A 308 -1.84 2.77 28.14
C PHE A 308 -0.48 2.41 27.54
N PHE A 309 -0.26 2.91 26.33
CA PHE A 309 1.02 2.80 25.64
C PHE A 309 1.68 4.17 25.61
N SER A 310 2.95 4.23 25.99
CA SER A 310 3.68 5.48 26.07
C SER A 310 3.59 6.28 24.76
N THR A 311 3.33 7.59 24.87
CA THR A 311 3.19 8.50 23.73
C THR A 311 4.51 9.16 23.32
N GLY A 312 5.59 8.78 23.97
CA GLY A 312 6.94 9.28 23.75
C GLY A 312 7.87 8.76 24.86
N VAL A 313 8.97 9.43 25.11
CA VAL A 313 9.84 9.08 26.23
C VAL A 313 9.22 9.59 27.54
N MET A 314 8.85 8.69 28.42
CA MET A 314 8.25 8.98 29.74
C MET A 314 9.09 8.37 30.83
N ASN A 315 9.46 9.18 31.82
CA ASN A 315 10.14 8.72 33.05
C ASN A 315 9.12 8.65 34.19
N ILE A 316 8.79 7.46 34.62
CA ILE A 316 7.77 7.21 35.64
C ILE A 316 8.39 6.39 36.76
N TYR A 317 8.51 6.96 37.95
CA TYR A 317 9.10 6.30 39.13
C TYR A 317 10.44 5.61 38.86
N GLY A 318 11.34 6.29 38.14
CA GLY A 318 12.69 5.80 37.82
C GLY A 318 12.72 4.76 36.69
N LYS A 319 11.60 4.41 36.09
CA LYS A 319 11.52 3.58 34.89
C LYS A 319 11.28 4.43 33.66
N THR A 320 12.09 4.24 32.63
CA THR A 320 11.93 4.93 31.35
C THR A 320 11.08 4.06 30.43
N TYR A 321 10.01 4.65 29.91
CA TYR A 321 9.17 4.09 28.87
C TYR A 321 9.45 4.84 27.57
N TYR A 322 9.75 4.11 26.51
CA TYR A 322 9.85 4.69 25.18
C TYR A 322 8.50 4.60 24.47
N GLU A 323 8.34 5.35 23.39
CA GLU A 323 7.08 5.40 22.62
C GLU A 323 6.56 3.99 22.30
N GLY A 324 5.29 3.75 22.54
CA GLY A 324 4.62 2.47 22.31
C GLY A 324 4.81 1.41 23.41
N TYR A 325 5.66 1.63 24.42
CA TYR A 325 5.79 0.67 25.54
C TYR A 325 4.51 0.63 26.36
N MET A 326 4.00 -0.57 26.64
CA MET A 326 2.90 -0.76 27.56
C MET A 326 3.32 -0.32 28.97
N VAL A 327 2.54 0.57 29.57
CA VAL A 327 2.77 1.05 30.93
C VAL A 327 2.16 0.11 31.95
N THR A 328 2.88 -0.15 33.04
CA THR A 328 2.43 -0.90 34.22
C THR A 328 2.73 -0.09 35.48
N GLY A 329 1.95 -0.28 36.56
CA GLY A 329 2.09 0.48 37.80
C GLY A 329 1.46 1.87 37.70
N TRP A 330 1.98 2.82 38.47
CA TRP A 330 1.47 4.18 38.54
C TRP A 330 1.79 4.97 37.27
N LEU A 331 0.79 5.75 36.80
CA LEU A 331 0.93 6.69 35.70
C LEU A 331 0.31 8.03 36.10
N THR A 332 1.05 9.12 35.87
CA THR A 332 0.53 10.48 36.00
C THR A 332 0.39 11.12 34.63
N LEU A 333 -0.79 11.71 34.36
CA LEU A 333 -1.06 12.51 33.17
C LEU A 333 -1.67 13.83 33.60
N GLY A 334 -0.86 14.88 33.57
CA GLY A 334 -1.23 16.16 34.16
C GLY A 334 -1.40 16.01 35.68
N SER A 335 -2.59 16.35 36.22
CA SER A 335 -2.94 16.18 37.62
C SER A 335 -3.57 14.81 37.95
N ASP A 336 -3.88 14.02 36.93
CA ASP A 336 -4.60 12.77 37.10
C ASP A 336 -3.64 11.59 37.34
N TRP A 337 -4.01 10.72 38.27
CA TRP A 337 -3.28 9.51 38.60
C TRP A 337 -4.06 8.28 38.21
N TYR A 338 -3.38 7.33 37.60
CA TYR A 338 -3.90 6.04 37.16
C TYR A 338 -3.01 4.92 37.71
N TYR A 339 -3.57 3.73 37.82
CA TYR A 339 -2.79 2.55 38.08
C TYR A 339 -3.11 1.42 37.13
N PHE A 340 -2.07 0.80 36.59
CA PHE A 340 -2.15 -0.36 35.72
C PHE A 340 -1.55 -1.57 36.42
N ASP A 341 -2.22 -2.70 36.39
CA ASP A 341 -1.69 -3.92 36.98
C ASP A 341 -0.44 -4.44 36.26
N ASN A 342 0.12 -5.56 36.68
CA ASN A 342 1.30 -6.16 36.06
C ASN A 342 1.03 -6.71 34.65
N THR A 343 -0.23 -6.85 34.26
CA THR A 343 -0.65 -7.21 32.87
C THR A 343 -0.94 -5.98 32.01
N GLY A 344 -0.79 -4.77 32.56
CA GLY A 344 -1.04 -3.49 31.89
C GLY A 344 -2.50 -3.06 31.88
N LYS A 345 -3.40 -3.73 32.60
CA LYS A 345 -4.81 -3.35 32.68
C LYS A 345 -5.00 -2.19 33.64
N ARG A 346 -5.73 -1.16 33.22
CA ARG A 346 -6.10 -0.03 34.06
C ARG A 346 -7.07 -0.47 35.16
N LEU A 347 -6.79 -0.11 36.41
CA LEU A 347 -7.68 -0.38 37.53
C LEU A 347 -8.81 0.66 37.64
N THR A 348 -9.97 0.19 38.10
CA THR A 348 -11.15 0.97 38.48
C THR A 348 -11.76 0.46 39.79
N GLY A 349 -12.58 1.28 40.43
CA GLY A 349 -13.21 0.91 41.70
C GLY A 349 -12.26 0.96 42.90
N LEU A 350 -12.62 0.27 43.96
CA LEU A 350 -11.78 0.10 45.17
C LEU A 350 -10.70 -0.94 44.88
N GLN A 351 -9.45 -0.56 45.03
CA GLN A 351 -8.30 -1.42 44.76
C GLN A 351 -7.25 -1.31 45.83
N THR A 352 -6.67 -2.44 46.21
CA THR A 352 -5.51 -2.47 47.10
C THR A 352 -4.25 -2.52 46.25
N VAL A 353 -3.43 -1.48 46.37
CA VAL A 353 -2.13 -1.38 45.69
C VAL A 353 -1.06 -1.34 46.79
N GLY A 354 -0.21 -2.35 46.80
CA GLY A 354 0.70 -2.57 47.95
C GLY A 354 -0.12 -2.83 49.20
N ASN A 355 0.08 -2.02 50.25
CA ASN A 355 -0.63 -2.14 51.55
C ASN A 355 -1.76 -1.12 51.73
N ASN A 356 -2.06 -0.32 50.72
CA ASN A 356 -3.00 0.79 50.80
C ASN A 356 -4.21 0.58 49.90
N LEU A 357 -5.38 0.99 50.40
CA LEU A 357 -6.61 1.06 49.60
C LEU A 357 -6.64 2.37 48.81
N PHE A 358 -7.01 2.27 47.55
CA PHE A 358 -7.27 3.39 46.67
C PHE A 358 -8.65 3.25 46.04
N TYR A 359 -9.19 4.37 45.57
CA TYR A 359 -10.40 4.37 44.76
C TYR A 359 -10.13 5.04 43.42
N PHE A 360 -10.42 4.32 42.36
CA PHE A 360 -10.36 4.81 40.99
C PHE A 360 -11.78 4.89 40.44
N ASN A 361 -12.14 6.03 39.88
CA ASN A 361 -13.47 6.18 39.21
C ASN A 361 -13.56 5.29 37.95
N ASP A 362 -14.70 5.32 37.25
CA ASP A 362 -14.91 4.52 36.03
C ASP A 362 -13.95 4.86 34.90
N SER A 363 -13.44 6.10 34.89
CA SER A 363 -12.38 6.52 33.95
C SER A 363 -10.97 6.10 34.41
N GLY A 364 -10.85 5.37 35.53
CA GLY A 364 -9.58 4.93 36.10
C GLY A 364 -8.80 6.03 36.83
N LYS A 365 -9.34 7.21 37.04
CA LYS A 365 -8.66 8.29 37.76
C LYS A 365 -8.77 8.05 39.26
N MET A 366 -7.61 8.09 39.94
CA MET A 366 -7.54 8.01 41.40
C MET A 366 -8.34 9.17 42.02
N GLN A 367 -9.13 8.85 43.04
CA GLN A 367 -9.95 9.81 43.78
C GLN A 367 -9.42 10.08 45.16
N THR A 368 -9.61 11.30 45.64
CA THR A 368 -9.29 11.73 46.99
C THR A 368 -10.55 12.25 47.69
N GLY A 369 -10.45 12.52 49.00
CA GLY A 369 -11.56 13.01 49.79
C GLY A 369 -12.65 11.95 50.04
N TRP A 370 -13.87 12.43 50.26
CA TRP A 370 -15.00 11.56 50.58
C TRP A 370 -15.53 10.88 49.30
N GLN A 371 -15.64 9.54 49.39
CA GLN A 371 -16.18 8.72 48.30
C GLN A 371 -17.26 7.79 48.82
N LYS A 372 -18.41 7.71 48.16
CA LYS A 372 -19.48 6.78 48.46
C LYS A 372 -19.52 5.65 47.44
N VAL A 373 -19.11 4.46 47.87
CA VAL A 373 -19.03 3.29 46.99
C VAL A 373 -19.91 2.18 47.57
N SER A 374 -20.82 1.64 46.75
CA SER A 374 -21.77 0.59 47.18
C SER A 374 -22.48 0.93 48.52
N ASN A 375 -22.94 2.16 48.62
CA ASN A 375 -23.66 2.72 49.79
C ASN A 375 -22.83 2.79 51.08
N LYS A 376 -21.50 2.67 50.99
CA LYS A 376 -20.57 2.85 52.12
C LYS A 376 -19.71 4.09 51.85
N TRP A 377 -19.45 4.87 52.92
CA TRP A 377 -18.56 6.01 52.89
C TRP A 377 -17.12 5.60 53.17
N TYR A 378 -16.19 6.15 52.36
CA TYR A 378 -14.75 6.04 52.52
C TYR A 378 -14.16 7.44 52.51
N TYR A 379 -12.99 7.60 53.07
CA TYR A 379 -12.21 8.82 52.97
C TYR A 379 -10.81 8.48 52.50
N PHE A 380 -10.36 9.16 51.48
CA PHE A 380 -9.03 9.05 50.91
C PHE A 380 -8.29 10.38 51.17
N ASP A 381 -7.07 10.31 51.70
CA ASP A 381 -6.25 11.52 51.89
C ASP A 381 -5.78 12.10 50.55
N ASP A 382 -5.01 13.21 50.60
CA ASP A 382 -4.51 13.91 49.37
C ASP A 382 -3.54 13.04 48.55
N SER A 383 -2.98 11.99 49.15
CA SER A 383 -2.15 10.99 48.43
C SER A 383 -2.98 9.82 47.90
N GLY A 384 -4.30 9.83 48.11
CA GLY A 384 -5.24 8.78 47.67
C GLY A 384 -5.31 7.59 48.61
N TYR A 385 -4.68 7.60 49.81
CA TYR A 385 -4.70 6.49 50.73
C TYR A 385 -6.04 6.43 51.50
N GLY A 386 -6.72 5.30 51.43
CA GLY A 386 -7.90 5.04 52.24
C GLY A 386 -7.58 5.10 53.73
N GLN A 387 -8.45 5.76 54.50
CA GLN A 387 -8.23 5.99 55.93
C GLN A 387 -8.92 4.92 56.75
N SER A 388 -8.25 4.46 57.85
CA SER A 388 -8.79 3.54 58.83
C SER A 388 -8.55 4.06 60.26
N GLY A 389 -9.33 3.57 61.24
CA GLY A 389 -9.27 4.04 62.64
C GLY A 389 -9.89 5.43 62.82
N TRP A 390 -9.54 6.12 63.92
CA TRP A 390 -9.97 7.46 64.22
C TRP A 390 -9.28 8.49 63.30
N LYS A 391 -10.09 9.31 62.65
CA LYS A 391 -9.61 10.41 61.82
C LYS A 391 -10.34 11.70 62.13
N LYS A 392 -9.58 12.76 62.37
CA LYS A 392 -10.12 14.10 62.52
C LYS A 392 -10.13 14.77 61.15
N LEU A 393 -11.33 15.03 60.62
CA LEU A 393 -11.52 15.69 59.34
C LEU A 393 -12.25 16.99 59.58
N GLY A 394 -11.61 18.12 59.29
CA GLY A 394 -12.10 19.42 59.74
C GLY A 394 -12.15 19.51 61.27
N ASN A 395 -13.27 19.86 61.83
CA ASN A 395 -13.48 20.05 63.27
C ASN A 395 -14.14 18.87 63.97
N THR A 396 -14.29 17.72 63.29
CA THR A 396 -14.95 16.54 63.86
C THR A 396 -14.15 15.27 63.66
N TRP A 397 -14.51 14.24 64.49
CA TRP A 397 -13.92 12.95 64.42
C TRP A 397 -14.85 11.95 63.73
N PHE A 398 -14.24 11.08 62.90
CA PHE A 398 -14.87 9.94 62.28
C PHE A 398 -14.10 8.66 62.67
N TYR A 399 -14.76 7.51 62.57
CA TYR A 399 -14.09 6.23 62.72
C TYR A 399 -14.33 5.35 61.50
N PHE A 400 -13.25 4.83 60.94
CA PHE A 400 -13.24 3.90 59.82
C PHE A 400 -12.82 2.54 60.28
N ASN A 401 -13.52 1.47 59.91
CA ASN A 401 -13.17 0.10 60.25
C ASN A 401 -11.91 -0.39 59.51
N SER A 402 -11.53 -1.65 59.72
CA SER A 402 -10.37 -2.28 59.04
C SER A 402 -10.59 -2.48 57.52
N GLN A 403 -11.81 -2.36 57.06
CA GLN A 403 -12.18 -2.35 55.64
C GLN A 403 -12.27 -0.91 55.08
N TYR A 404 -11.75 0.08 55.85
CA TYR A 404 -11.75 1.52 55.46
C TYR A 404 -13.14 2.16 55.35
N GLN A 405 -14.20 1.48 55.81
CA GLN A 405 -15.57 1.97 55.77
C GLN A 405 -15.86 2.84 56.99
N MET A 406 -16.45 4.04 56.76
CA MET A 406 -16.94 4.90 57.83
C MET A 406 -18.05 4.18 58.59
N LEU A 407 -17.93 4.16 59.90
CA LEU A 407 -18.94 3.60 60.77
C LEU A 407 -19.92 4.65 61.27
N THR A 408 -21.14 4.22 61.55
CA THR A 408 -22.25 5.02 62.14
C THR A 408 -22.90 4.23 63.28
N GLY A 409 -23.66 4.92 64.10
CA GLY A 409 -24.37 4.33 65.27
C GLY A 409 -23.45 4.04 66.42
N TRP A 410 -23.89 3.16 67.32
CA TRP A 410 -23.09 2.73 68.45
C TRP A 410 -21.94 1.83 68.07
N GLN A 411 -20.72 2.22 68.46
CA GLN A 411 -19.49 1.46 68.17
C GLN A 411 -18.66 1.23 69.46
N ARG A 412 -18.22 0.00 69.69
CA ARG A 412 -17.31 -0.31 70.76
C ARG A 412 -15.87 -0.37 70.24
N ILE A 413 -15.09 0.65 70.57
CA ILE A 413 -13.73 0.83 70.07
C ILE A 413 -12.75 0.84 71.26
N ASN A 414 -11.79 -0.06 71.24
CA ASN A 414 -10.81 -0.22 72.35
C ASN A 414 -11.48 -0.31 73.76
N GLY A 415 -12.60 -1.04 73.82
CA GLY A 415 -13.32 -1.26 75.03
C GLY A 415 -14.29 -0.17 75.49
N LYS A 416 -14.28 0.99 74.86
CA LYS A 416 -15.17 2.12 75.13
C LYS A 416 -16.27 2.18 74.11
N TRP A 417 -17.46 2.68 74.48
CA TRP A 417 -18.57 2.94 73.56
C TRP A 417 -18.55 4.38 73.08
N TYR A 418 -18.81 4.53 71.80
CA TYR A 418 -18.94 5.83 71.07
C TYR A 418 -20.23 5.81 70.26
N TYR A 419 -20.79 6.96 70.02
CA TYR A 419 -21.88 7.10 69.07
C TYR A 419 -21.44 7.97 67.90
N LEU A 420 -21.55 7.42 66.73
CA LEU A 420 -21.27 8.09 65.46
C LEU A 420 -22.62 8.36 64.79
N SER A 421 -22.91 9.61 64.45
CA SER A 421 -24.19 10.01 63.92
C SER A 421 -24.65 9.16 62.74
N THR A 422 -25.91 8.71 62.73
CA THR A 422 -26.47 7.87 61.66
C THR A 422 -27.09 8.70 60.54
N GLY A 423 -27.04 10.03 60.62
CA GLY A 423 -27.55 10.97 59.64
C GLY A 423 -27.46 12.39 60.19
N VAL A 424 -28.29 13.28 59.72
CA VAL A 424 -28.37 14.65 60.24
C VAL A 424 -29.13 14.62 61.57
N MET A 425 -28.49 15.04 62.65
CA MET A 425 -29.07 15.10 63.99
C MET A 425 -28.84 16.49 64.59
N GLU A 426 -29.90 17.09 65.12
CA GLU A 426 -29.82 18.32 65.89
C GLU A 426 -29.84 17.99 67.39
N ILE A 427 -28.78 18.31 68.07
CA ILE A 427 -28.63 18.01 69.52
C ILE A 427 -28.16 19.31 70.21
N TYR A 428 -29.02 19.89 71.05
CA TYR A 428 -28.73 21.11 71.81
C TYR A 428 -28.15 22.23 70.97
N GLY A 429 -28.76 22.50 69.78
CA GLY A 429 -28.34 23.54 68.85
C GLY A 429 -27.05 23.27 68.11
N LYS A 430 -26.53 22.01 68.16
CA LYS A 430 -25.39 21.56 67.36
C LYS A 430 -25.84 20.50 66.36
N THR A 431 -25.54 20.76 65.10
CA THR A 431 -25.81 19.83 63.99
C THR A 431 -24.67 18.79 63.87
N TYR A 432 -25.05 17.53 63.85
CA TYR A 432 -24.16 16.41 63.56
C TYR A 432 -24.61 15.82 62.23
N TYR A 433 -23.63 15.62 61.34
CA TYR A 433 -23.86 14.92 60.07
C TYR A 433 -23.47 13.44 60.19
N GLU A 434 -23.87 12.64 59.22
CA GLU A 434 -23.56 11.19 59.17
C GLU A 434 -22.10 10.92 59.47
N GLY A 435 -21.80 9.98 60.41
CA GLY A 435 -20.46 9.59 60.81
C GLY A 435 -19.79 10.50 61.84
N TYR A 436 -20.35 11.67 62.19
CA TYR A 436 -19.77 12.58 63.18
C TYR A 436 -19.78 11.95 64.58
N MET A 437 -18.64 11.97 65.26
CA MET A 437 -18.53 11.57 66.66
C MET A 437 -19.34 12.53 67.50
N VAL A 438 -20.35 12.02 68.18
CA VAL A 438 -21.22 12.81 69.08
C VAL A 438 -20.53 12.97 70.45
N THR A 439 -20.67 14.18 71.00
CA THR A 439 -20.18 14.50 72.36
C THR A 439 -21.28 15.25 73.11
N GLY A 440 -21.30 15.17 74.45
CA GLY A 440 -22.31 15.77 75.29
C GLY A 440 -23.56 14.90 75.42
N TRP A 441 -24.70 15.51 75.68
CA TRP A 441 -25.95 14.81 75.82
C TRP A 441 -26.45 14.25 74.51
N LEU A 442 -26.93 13.01 74.55
CA LEU A 442 -27.52 12.29 73.40
C LEU A 442 -28.84 11.66 73.81
N GLN A 443 -29.92 11.98 73.13
CA GLN A 443 -31.21 11.33 73.30
C GLN A 443 -31.48 10.41 72.12
N LEU A 444 -31.70 9.10 72.41
CA LEU A 444 -32.11 8.12 71.41
C LEU A 444 -33.27 7.28 72.01
N GLU A 445 -34.37 7.15 71.24
CA GLU A 445 -35.53 6.33 71.65
C GLU A 445 -36.00 6.58 73.12
N ASN A 446 -36.12 7.83 73.48
CA ASN A 446 -36.49 8.29 74.81
C ASN A 446 -35.49 7.93 75.91
N LYS A 447 -34.26 7.49 75.57
CA LYS A 447 -33.16 7.19 76.54
C LYS A 447 -32.11 8.29 76.39
N TRP A 448 -31.59 8.71 77.56
CA TRP A 448 -30.54 9.71 77.63
C TRP A 448 -29.19 9.07 77.88
N TYR A 449 -28.18 9.50 77.12
CA TYR A 449 -26.77 9.13 77.22
C TYR A 449 -25.92 10.37 77.40
N TYR A 450 -24.71 10.22 77.89
CA TYR A 450 -23.74 11.29 77.92
C TYR A 450 -22.42 10.81 77.34
N LEU A 451 -21.92 11.49 76.33
CA LEU A 451 -20.63 11.23 75.68
C LEU A 451 -19.64 12.29 76.16
N LYS A 452 -18.49 11.89 76.63
CA LYS A 452 -17.41 12.79 77.07
C LYS A 452 -16.85 13.61 75.93
N SER A 453 -15.95 14.56 76.22
CA SER A 453 -15.27 15.33 75.21
C SER A 453 -14.42 14.49 74.25
N ASP A 454 -13.94 13.29 74.72
CA ASP A 454 -13.26 12.30 73.89
C ASP A 454 -14.24 11.38 73.13
N GLY A 455 -15.54 11.64 73.22
CA GLY A 455 -16.62 10.86 72.60
C GLY A 455 -16.99 9.58 73.34
N SER A 456 -16.28 9.17 74.39
CA SER A 456 -16.57 7.95 75.16
C SER A 456 -17.85 8.08 75.97
N MET A 457 -18.69 7.04 75.89
CA MET A 457 -19.94 6.94 76.67
C MET A 457 -19.64 6.83 78.14
N VAL A 458 -20.43 7.53 78.96
CA VAL A 458 -20.36 7.46 80.46
C VAL A 458 -21.17 6.29 80.93
N THR A 459 -20.67 5.65 82.01
CA THR A 459 -21.40 4.70 82.87
C THR A 459 -21.10 5.00 84.33
N GLY A 460 -22.01 4.63 85.26
CA GLY A 460 -21.88 4.95 86.66
C GLY A 460 -22.20 6.43 86.96
N TYR A 461 -21.73 6.89 88.15
CA TYR A 461 -21.90 8.29 88.55
C TYR A 461 -20.97 9.21 87.75
N TYR A 462 -21.54 10.29 87.16
CA TYR A 462 -20.76 11.24 86.43
C TYR A 462 -21.29 12.68 86.57
N LYS A 463 -20.41 13.62 86.82
CA LYS A 463 -20.74 15.03 87.01
C LYS A 463 -20.76 15.78 85.64
N VAL A 464 -21.93 16.35 85.29
CA VAL A 464 -22.08 17.21 84.10
C VAL A 464 -22.45 18.58 84.62
N GLY A 465 -21.60 19.54 84.40
CA GLY A 465 -21.75 20.86 84.96
C GLY A 465 -21.79 20.81 86.46
N ASN A 466 -22.83 21.32 87.13
CA ASN A 466 -23.03 21.33 88.58
C ASN A 466 -23.88 20.16 89.13
N LYS A 467 -24.34 19.23 88.26
CA LYS A 467 -25.21 18.11 88.62
C LYS A 467 -24.49 16.78 88.40
N THR A 468 -24.75 15.82 89.32
CA THR A 468 -24.26 14.42 89.21
C THR A 468 -25.43 13.57 88.72
N TYR A 469 -25.19 12.78 87.65
CA TYR A 469 -26.17 11.83 87.12
C TYR A 469 -25.63 10.39 87.26
N TYR A 470 -26.55 9.44 87.29
CA TYR A 470 -26.19 8.05 87.24
C TYR A 470 -26.57 7.45 85.91
N PHE A 471 -25.61 6.69 85.34
CA PHE A 471 -25.78 5.99 84.03
C PHE A 471 -25.60 4.47 84.34
N ASN A 472 -26.56 3.68 83.88
CA ASN A 472 -26.40 2.21 84.08
C ASN A 472 -25.27 1.63 83.26
N SER A 473 -25.08 0.30 83.30
CA SER A 473 -24.00 -0.40 82.56
C SER A 473 -24.16 -0.28 81.02
N SER A 474 -25.35 0.01 80.53
CA SER A 474 -25.62 0.29 79.07
C SER A 474 -25.53 1.77 78.74
N GLY A 475 -25.10 2.63 79.71
CA GLY A 475 -24.93 4.07 79.50
C GLY A 475 -26.25 4.87 79.54
N VAL A 476 -27.38 4.26 79.87
CA VAL A 476 -28.67 4.94 79.98
C VAL A 476 -28.80 5.67 81.31
N MET A 477 -29.09 6.97 81.23
CA MET A 477 -29.35 7.80 82.40
C MET A 477 -30.59 7.27 83.11
N GLN A 478 -30.50 7.18 84.45
CA GLN A 478 -31.57 6.71 85.33
C GLN A 478 -32.23 7.88 86.10
#